data_fc968067f14140520d0f8304fff6cd7a
#
_entry.id   fc968067f14140520d0f8304fff6cd7a
#
_cell.length_a   1.000
_cell.length_b   1.000
_cell.length_c   1.000
_cell.angle_alpha   90.00
_cell.angle_beta   90.00
_cell.angle_gamma   90.00
#
_symmetry.space_group_name_H-M   'P 1'
#
loop_
_entity.id
_entity.type
_entity.pdbx_description
1 polymer ?
#
loop_
_entity_poly.entity_id
_entity_poly.type
_entity_poly.pdbx_seq_one_letter_code
_entity_poly.pdbx_strand_id
1 'polypeptide(L)'
;MIFDTHAHYDDQAFDADREELLSGLFENGVGYVLDASAAVRNMPFILELTKRYDFLYGSAGIHPCEAYQSGDNAGKPVMKKRTSGEWGFGLLVLEALNRYEEGEIITPDWRAGDREEQLIRAMLAEPKIMAVGEIGLDYHYEDTQKDVQKDWFARQISIAREFHRPIFVHSRDAAADTLDMIRAEKAQEAGGIIHCFSYSKEMAREYVDLGFYIGIGGVLTYKNAKKLKEVAAYVPMDHIVLETDCPYLAPSPFRGKRNDSSLIRYTAEVLAQIKGLSAEEVIQITEENACRVYGVCK
;
A
#
# COMPACT_ATOMS: atom_id res chain seq x y z
N MET A 1 6.47 15.58 -9.89
CA MET A 1 6.83 14.21 -10.34
C MET A 1 5.67 13.27 -10.04
N ILE A 2 5.61 12.08 -10.64
CA ILE A 2 4.62 11.06 -10.26
C ILE A 2 5.02 10.47 -8.91
N PHE A 3 4.05 10.35 -7.99
CA PHE A 3 4.16 9.51 -6.81
C PHE A 3 3.24 8.29 -7.00
N ASP A 4 3.82 7.10 -7.13
CA ASP A 4 3.06 5.85 -7.11
C ASP A 4 2.82 5.43 -5.67
N THR A 5 1.59 5.60 -5.19
CA THR A 5 1.26 5.35 -3.78
C THR A 5 1.04 3.88 -3.43
N HIS A 6 1.05 2.98 -4.43
CA HIS A 6 0.89 1.55 -4.21
C HIS A 6 1.43 0.72 -5.39
N ALA A 7 2.53 0.04 -5.16
CA ALA A 7 3.22 -0.84 -6.10
C ALA A 7 3.69 -2.11 -5.39
N HIS A 8 3.97 -3.19 -6.15
CA HIS A 8 4.55 -4.44 -5.65
C HIS A 8 5.79 -4.81 -6.45
N TYR A 9 6.83 -4.01 -6.34
CA TYR A 9 8.12 -4.29 -6.99
C TYR A 9 8.85 -5.48 -6.37
N ASP A 10 8.40 -5.96 -5.22
CA ASP A 10 8.82 -7.22 -4.62
C ASP A 10 8.26 -8.46 -5.35
N ASP A 11 7.26 -8.31 -6.23
CA ASP A 11 6.65 -9.41 -6.98
C ASP A 11 7.63 -10.06 -7.95
N GLN A 12 7.52 -11.41 -8.07
CA GLN A 12 8.35 -12.21 -8.98
C GLN A 12 8.21 -11.82 -10.47
N ALA A 13 7.13 -11.15 -10.85
CA ALA A 13 6.93 -10.66 -12.21
C ALA A 13 8.03 -9.67 -12.65
N PHE A 14 8.74 -9.09 -11.69
CA PHE A 14 9.84 -8.15 -11.92
C PHE A 14 11.24 -8.80 -11.82
N ASP A 15 11.36 -10.07 -11.43
CA ASP A 15 12.67 -10.69 -11.15
C ASP A 15 13.67 -10.60 -12.32
N ALA A 16 13.18 -10.58 -13.57
CA ALA A 16 14.03 -10.57 -14.75
C ALA A 16 14.67 -9.20 -15.05
N ASP A 17 14.01 -8.09 -14.68
CA ASP A 17 14.40 -6.74 -15.12
C ASP A 17 14.13 -5.65 -14.07
N ARG A 18 13.90 -6.02 -12.81
CA ARG A 18 13.57 -5.09 -11.70
C ARG A 18 14.57 -3.96 -11.57
N GLU A 19 15.88 -4.28 -11.62
CA GLU A 19 16.94 -3.28 -11.44
C GLU A 19 16.97 -2.27 -12.59
N GLU A 20 16.84 -2.75 -13.83
CA GLU A 20 16.77 -1.90 -15.01
C GLU A 20 15.53 -1.00 -14.96
N LEU A 21 14.38 -1.59 -14.66
CA LEU A 21 13.11 -0.88 -14.56
C LEU A 21 13.15 0.21 -13.49
N LEU A 22 13.52 -0.13 -12.25
CA LEU A 22 13.58 0.83 -11.14
C LEU A 22 14.57 1.97 -11.42
N SER A 23 15.73 1.65 -11.99
CA SER A 23 16.74 2.68 -12.34
C SER A 23 16.25 3.66 -13.41
N GLY A 24 15.34 3.23 -14.29
CA GLY A 24 14.77 4.08 -15.35
C GLY A 24 13.53 4.89 -14.94
N LEU A 25 12.95 4.67 -13.76
CA LEU A 25 11.70 5.31 -13.36
C LEU A 25 11.79 6.84 -13.28
N PHE A 26 12.90 7.36 -12.77
CA PHE A 26 13.09 8.82 -12.66
C PHE A 26 13.07 9.52 -14.02
N GLU A 27 13.73 8.94 -15.03
CA GLU A 27 13.72 9.47 -16.41
C GLU A 27 12.32 9.42 -17.03
N ASN A 28 11.46 8.52 -16.54
CA ASN A 28 10.06 8.41 -16.93
C ASN A 28 9.11 9.28 -16.09
N GLY A 29 9.64 10.20 -15.29
CA GLY A 29 8.86 11.17 -14.53
C GLY A 29 8.33 10.67 -13.19
N VAL A 30 8.75 9.48 -12.73
CA VAL A 30 8.38 8.91 -11.42
C VAL A 30 9.41 9.37 -10.38
N GLY A 31 8.97 10.15 -9.40
CA GLY A 31 9.83 10.67 -8.33
C GLY A 31 9.78 9.87 -7.05
N TYR A 32 8.66 9.19 -6.80
CA TYR A 32 8.43 8.44 -5.57
C TYR A 32 7.59 7.20 -5.83
N VAL A 33 7.90 6.13 -5.10
CA VAL A 33 7.15 4.87 -5.13
C VAL A 33 7.00 4.35 -3.71
N LEU A 34 5.81 3.89 -3.34
CA LEU A 34 5.60 3.08 -2.15
C LEU A 34 5.42 1.63 -2.56
N ASP A 35 6.36 0.78 -2.15
CA ASP A 35 6.32 -0.67 -2.35
C ASP A 35 5.54 -1.32 -1.21
N ALA A 36 4.42 -1.95 -1.55
CA ALA A 36 3.41 -2.39 -0.60
C ALA A 36 3.65 -3.82 -0.12
N SER A 37 3.74 -4.00 1.21
CA SER A 37 3.84 -5.33 1.80
C SER A 37 2.49 -6.03 1.79
N ALA A 38 2.42 -7.19 1.15
CA ALA A 38 1.25 -8.07 1.23
C ALA A 38 1.42 -9.16 2.32
N ALA A 39 2.65 -9.51 2.69
CA ALA A 39 2.92 -10.58 3.65
C ALA A 39 4.23 -10.36 4.40
N VAL A 40 4.30 -10.90 5.60
CA VAL A 40 5.52 -10.85 6.44
C VAL A 40 6.78 -11.30 5.70
N ARG A 41 6.66 -12.33 4.84
CA ARG A 41 7.79 -12.85 4.05
C ARG A 41 8.35 -11.86 3.03
N ASN A 42 7.59 -10.84 2.64
CA ASN A 42 7.99 -9.85 1.64
C ASN A 42 8.73 -8.66 2.27
N MET A 43 8.45 -8.36 3.54
CA MET A 43 8.97 -7.18 4.25
C MET A 43 10.50 -7.02 4.16
N PRO A 44 11.34 -8.08 4.35
CA PRO A 44 12.79 -7.91 4.27
C PRO A 44 13.27 -7.49 2.88
N PHE A 45 12.63 -7.99 1.82
CA PHE A 45 13.00 -7.62 0.47
C PHE A 45 12.56 -6.19 0.13
N ILE A 46 11.39 -5.78 0.57
CA ILE A 46 10.92 -4.39 0.47
C ILE A 46 11.92 -3.46 1.19
N LEU A 47 12.32 -3.80 2.41
CA LEU A 47 13.32 -3.02 3.14
C LEU A 47 14.65 -2.91 2.39
N GLU A 48 15.12 -3.99 1.76
CA GLU A 48 16.31 -3.95 0.92
C GLU A 48 16.14 -2.99 -0.26
N LEU A 49 15.01 -3.06 -0.96
CA LEU A 49 14.73 -2.15 -2.08
C LEU A 49 14.71 -0.67 -1.61
N THR A 50 14.13 -0.38 -0.45
CA THR A 50 14.13 0.99 0.10
C THR A 50 15.53 1.49 0.44
N LYS A 51 16.45 0.62 0.86
CA LYS A 51 17.85 0.98 1.14
C LYS A 51 18.65 1.21 -0.16
N ARG A 52 18.28 0.54 -1.25
CA ARG A 52 18.97 0.60 -2.54
C ARG A 52 18.55 1.80 -3.39
N TYR A 53 17.28 2.22 -3.32
CA TYR A 53 16.71 3.28 -4.14
C TYR A 53 16.18 4.42 -3.27
N ASP A 54 16.69 5.64 -3.44
CA ASP A 54 16.34 6.80 -2.61
C ASP A 54 14.88 7.21 -2.75
N PHE A 55 14.29 7.03 -3.93
CA PHE A 55 12.89 7.36 -4.24
C PHE A 55 11.89 6.30 -3.82
N LEU A 56 12.36 5.13 -3.38
CA LEU A 56 11.49 4.01 -3.02
C LEU A 56 11.31 3.95 -1.51
N TYR A 57 10.07 3.92 -1.08
CA TYR A 57 9.60 3.74 0.28
C TYR A 57 8.89 2.40 0.39
N GLY A 58 8.66 1.94 1.60
CA GLY A 58 7.97 0.67 1.83
C GLY A 58 6.88 0.80 2.88
N SER A 59 6.15 -0.28 3.03
CA SER A 59 5.19 -0.47 4.10
C SER A 59 5.41 -1.77 4.85
N ALA A 60 4.70 -1.92 5.95
CA ALA A 60 4.64 -3.15 6.72
C ALA A 60 3.18 -3.52 7.01
N GLY A 61 2.75 -4.68 6.54
CA GLY A 61 1.38 -5.12 6.72
C GLY A 61 1.16 -6.55 6.24
N ILE A 62 0.01 -7.10 6.59
CA ILE A 62 -0.48 -8.41 6.19
C ILE A 62 -1.80 -8.22 5.47
N HIS A 63 -1.78 -8.49 4.17
CA HIS A 63 -2.97 -8.45 3.31
C HIS A 63 -4.03 -9.45 3.79
N PRO A 64 -5.33 -9.16 3.68
CA PRO A 64 -6.37 -10.05 4.16
C PRO A 64 -6.30 -11.49 3.61
N CYS A 65 -5.85 -11.68 2.37
CA CYS A 65 -5.65 -13.02 1.81
C CYS A 65 -4.45 -13.79 2.41
N GLU A 66 -3.56 -13.11 3.12
CA GLU A 66 -2.42 -13.69 3.83
C GLU A 66 -2.68 -13.81 5.34
N ALA A 67 -3.83 -13.31 5.83
CA ALA A 67 -4.23 -13.39 7.21
C ALA A 67 -4.55 -14.85 7.61
N TYR A 68 -4.06 -15.28 8.75
CA TYR A 68 -4.23 -16.64 9.28
C TYR A 68 -4.49 -16.60 10.78
N GLN A 69 -5.06 -17.67 11.31
CA GLN A 69 -5.25 -17.78 12.76
C GLN A 69 -3.90 -17.80 13.47
N SER A 70 -3.64 -16.81 14.29
CA SER A 70 -2.48 -16.78 15.17
C SER A 70 -2.61 -17.90 16.22
N GLY A 71 -1.61 -18.76 16.30
CA GLY A 71 -1.51 -19.79 17.34
C GLY A 71 -1.40 -21.23 16.85
N ASP A 72 -2.13 -21.67 15.83
CA ASP A 72 -2.17 -23.09 15.44
C ASP A 72 -1.36 -23.45 14.18
N ASN A 73 -0.89 -22.49 13.42
CA ASN A 73 -0.11 -22.70 12.20
C ASN A 73 1.22 -21.92 12.13
N ALA A 74 1.72 -21.46 13.25
CA ALA A 74 3.02 -20.75 13.34
C ALA A 74 4.24 -21.59 12.88
N GLY A 75 4.05 -22.72 12.22
CA GLY A 75 5.11 -23.65 11.86
C GLY A 75 5.22 -24.05 10.40
N LYS A 76 4.38 -23.55 9.52
CA LYS A 76 4.50 -23.88 8.09
C LYS A 76 4.42 -22.64 7.20
N PRO A 77 5.56 -22.00 6.96
CA PRO A 77 5.62 -21.11 5.80
C PRO A 77 5.36 -21.99 4.58
N VAL A 78 4.33 -21.71 3.81
CA VAL A 78 4.22 -22.21 2.43
C VAL A 78 5.29 -21.48 1.63
N MET A 79 6.54 -21.84 1.89
CA MET A 79 7.64 -21.42 1.05
C MET A 79 7.57 -22.21 -0.25
N LYS A 80 7.04 -21.62 -1.30
CA LYS A 80 7.59 -21.91 -2.61
C LYS A 80 9.03 -21.42 -2.57
N LYS A 81 9.98 -22.37 -2.61
CA LYS A 81 11.42 -22.07 -2.70
C LYS A 81 11.65 -21.04 -3.80
N ARG A 82 12.00 -19.81 -3.45
CA ARG A 82 12.73 -18.92 -4.34
C ARG A 82 14.14 -19.49 -4.48
N THR A 83 14.51 -19.90 -5.67
CA THR A 83 15.85 -20.40 -6.02
C THR A 83 16.79 -19.25 -6.40
N SER A 84 16.93 -18.24 -5.56
CA SER A 84 18.04 -17.28 -5.69
C SER A 84 18.24 -16.51 -4.39
N GLY A 85 19.25 -16.93 -3.63
CA GLY A 85 19.75 -16.22 -2.48
C GLY A 85 18.96 -16.52 -1.19
N GLU A 86 19.60 -17.19 -0.24
CA GLU A 86 19.18 -17.20 1.15
C GLU A 86 19.35 -15.79 1.71
N TRP A 87 18.29 -14.97 1.58
CA TRP A 87 18.26 -13.69 2.25
C TRP A 87 18.05 -13.95 3.73
N GLY A 88 19.02 -13.53 4.51
CA GLY A 88 19.01 -13.72 5.96
C GLY A 88 17.90 -12.91 6.63
N PHE A 89 16.65 -13.41 6.56
CA PHE A 89 15.50 -12.88 7.29
C PHE A 89 15.83 -12.55 8.76
N GLY A 90 16.66 -13.41 9.40
CA GLY A 90 17.15 -13.18 10.75
C GLY A 90 18.08 -11.98 10.89
N LEU A 91 18.86 -11.63 9.86
CA LEU A 91 19.88 -10.59 9.97
C LEU A 91 19.28 -9.18 9.87
N LEU A 92 18.37 -8.95 8.93
CA LEU A 92 17.73 -7.63 8.73
C LEU A 92 16.78 -7.27 9.88
N VAL A 93 16.02 -8.26 10.38
CA VAL A 93 15.20 -8.08 11.57
C VAL A 93 16.08 -7.87 12.80
N LEU A 94 17.19 -8.61 12.95
CA LEU A 94 18.15 -8.41 14.04
C LEU A 94 18.84 -7.05 13.95
N GLU A 95 19.16 -6.52 12.77
CA GLU A 95 19.70 -5.16 12.63
C GLU A 95 18.68 -4.10 13.03
N ALA A 96 17.42 -4.21 12.61
CA ALA A 96 16.35 -3.31 13.03
C ALA A 96 16.13 -3.39 14.55
N LEU A 97 16.15 -4.61 15.12
CA LEU A 97 16.03 -4.85 16.56
C LEU A 97 17.22 -4.29 17.35
N ASN A 98 18.46 -4.44 16.84
CA ASN A 98 19.66 -3.91 17.48
C ASN A 98 19.66 -2.39 17.53
N ARG A 99 19.28 -1.71 16.45
CA ARG A 99 19.14 -0.24 16.42
C ARG A 99 18.11 0.27 17.44
N TYR A 100 17.05 -0.49 17.65
CA TYR A 100 16.06 -0.20 18.68
C TYR A 100 16.66 -0.36 20.10
N GLU A 101 17.40 -1.45 20.36
CA GLU A 101 18.05 -1.69 21.65
C GLU A 101 19.16 -0.66 21.97
N GLU A 102 19.81 -0.11 20.96
CA GLU A 102 20.79 0.97 21.09
C GLU A 102 20.17 2.36 21.36
N GLY A 103 18.85 2.44 21.40
CA GLY A 103 18.12 3.68 21.74
C GLY A 103 18.09 4.72 20.63
N GLU A 104 18.42 4.35 19.41
CA GLU A 104 18.35 5.24 18.24
C GLU A 104 16.89 5.57 17.83
N ILE A 105 15.94 4.76 18.27
CA ILE A 105 14.53 4.87 17.87
C ILE A 105 13.66 4.90 19.13
N ILE A 106 12.99 6.01 19.40
CA ILE A 106 11.96 6.12 20.44
C ILE A 106 10.65 5.65 19.80
N THR A 107 10.32 4.39 19.97
CA THR A 107 9.07 3.81 19.48
C THR A 107 8.35 3.07 20.61
N PRO A 108 7.03 2.84 20.46
CA PRO A 108 6.29 1.95 21.34
C PRO A 108 6.95 0.57 21.45
N ASP A 109 6.63 -0.19 22.49
CA ASP A 109 7.27 -1.49 22.75
C ASP A 109 7.06 -2.46 21.57
N TRP A 110 8.07 -2.60 20.72
CA TRP A 110 8.06 -3.48 19.56
C TRP A 110 7.95 -4.97 19.94
N ARG A 111 8.20 -5.32 21.22
CA ARG A 111 8.00 -6.68 21.73
C ARG A 111 6.54 -7.00 22.06
N ALA A 112 5.64 -5.98 21.97
CA ALA A 112 4.23 -6.19 22.20
C ALA A 112 3.58 -7.01 21.07
N GLY A 113 2.63 -7.86 21.42
CA GLY A 113 1.89 -8.69 20.47
C GLY A 113 2.57 -10.01 20.14
N ASP A 114 2.01 -10.71 19.16
CA ASP A 114 2.59 -11.93 18.62
C ASP A 114 3.77 -11.64 17.67
N ARG A 115 4.36 -12.72 17.14
CA ARG A 115 5.57 -12.61 16.30
C ARG A 115 5.38 -11.74 15.08
N GLU A 116 4.23 -11.81 14.45
CA GLU A 116 3.92 -11.06 13.23
C GLU A 116 3.74 -9.58 13.54
N GLU A 117 3.08 -9.24 14.64
CA GLU A 117 2.96 -7.85 15.11
C GLU A 117 4.33 -7.27 15.45
N GLN A 118 5.20 -8.06 16.12
CA GLN A 118 6.57 -7.65 16.42
C GLN A 118 7.37 -7.37 15.15
N LEU A 119 7.19 -8.16 14.08
CA LEU A 119 7.84 -7.93 12.80
C LEU A 119 7.33 -6.64 12.12
N ILE A 120 6.02 -6.40 12.13
CA ILE A 120 5.45 -5.16 11.62
C ILE A 120 6.02 -3.96 12.38
N ARG A 121 6.06 -4.03 13.72
CA ARG A 121 6.60 -2.98 14.59
C ARG A 121 8.08 -2.72 14.33
N ALA A 122 8.89 -3.78 14.18
CA ALA A 122 10.30 -3.67 13.85
C ALA A 122 10.52 -3.00 12.49
N MET A 123 9.72 -3.36 11.48
CA MET A 123 9.77 -2.72 10.17
C MET A 123 9.42 -1.23 10.24
N LEU A 124 8.38 -0.85 11.00
CA LEU A 124 7.96 0.54 11.16
C LEU A 124 9.00 1.43 11.86
N ALA A 125 9.98 0.83 12.53
CA ALA A 125 11.13 1.53 13.07
C ALA A 125 12.12 2.01 11.99
N GLU A 126 12.08 1.43 10.80
CA GLU A 126 12.94 1.83 9.69
C GLU A 126 12.45 3.13 9.03
N PRO A 127 13.33 4.11 8.77
CA PRO A 127 12.94 5.45 8.33
C PRO A 127 12.13 5.49 7.04
N LYS A 128 12.36 4.55 6.13
CA LYS A 128 11.69 4.50 4.82
C LYS A 128 10.48 3.58 4.79
N ILE A 129 10.08 2.99 5.91
CA ILE A 129 8.82 2.26 6.05
C ILE A 129 7.79 3.23 6.56
N MET A 130 6.95 3.73 5.65
CA MET A 130 6.15 4.93 5.86
C MET A 130 4.71 4.67 6.24
N ALA A 131 4.23 3.44 6.10
CA ALA A 131 2.82 3.10 6.29
C ALA A 131 2.61 1.71 6.86
N VAL A 132 1.44 1.48 7.46
CA VAL A 132 0.95 0.14 7.75
C VAL A 132 0.02 -0.29 6.63
N GLY A 133 0.39 -1.33 5.93
CA GLY A 133 -0.36 -1.85 4.78
C GLY A 133 0.50 -2.79 3.91
N GLU A 134 -0.14 -3.54 3.07
CA GLU A 134 -1.56 -3.51 2.71
C GLU A 134 -2.40 -4.30 3.75
N ILE A 135 -3.45 -3.69 4.26
CA ILE A 135 -4.33 -4.28 5.29
C ILE A 135 -5.80 -4.11 4.91
N GLY A 136 -6.70 -4.87 5.51
CA GLY A 136 -8.13 -4.69 5.24
C GLY A 136 -8.91 -5.98 5.12
N LEU A 137 -9.92 -6.00 4.22
CA LEU A 137 -10.86 -7.11 4.05
C LEU A 137 -11.02 -7.49 2.58
N ASP A 138 -10.96 -8.80 2.29
CA ASP A 138 -11.27 -9.37 0.97
C ASP A 138 -12.26 -10.52 1.13
N TYR A 139 -13.49 -10.33 0.65
CA TYR A 139 -14.58 -11.31 0.71
C TYR A 139 -14.87 -11.94 -0.64
N HIS A 140 -13.98 -11.76 -1.59
CA HIS A 140 -14.17 -12.24 -2.96
C HIS A 140 -14.11 -13.77 -3.09
N TYR A 141 -13.36 -14.44 -2.22
CA TYR A 141 -13.18 -15.88 -2.27
C TYR A 141 -14.15 -16.61 -1.34
N GLU A 142 -14.67 -17.77 -1.77
CA GLU A 142 -15.71 -18.53 -1.05
C GLU A 142 -15.25 -19.04 0.34
N ASP A 143 -13.96 -19.33 0.49
CA ASP A 143 -13.36 -19.87 1.72
C ASP A 143 -12.79 -18.78 2.65
N THR A 144 -13.19 -17.53 2.43
CA THR A 144 -12.71 -16.38 3.19
C THR A 144 -13.04 -16.50 4.68
N GLN A 145 -12.00 -16.43 5.52
CA GLN A 145 -12.16 -16.42 6.98
C GLN A 145 -12.34 -14.98 7.48
N LYS A 146 -13.58 -14.48 7.39
CA LYS A 146 -13.91 -13.07 7.67
C LYS A 146 -13.50 -12.61 9.06
N ASP A 147 -13.71 -13.45 10.08
CA ASP A 147 -13.40 -13.10 11.47
C ASP A 147 -11.87 -12.98 11.68
N VAL A 148 -11.09 -13.83 11.02
CA VAL A 148 -9.62 -13.75 11.03
C VAL A 148 -9.14 -12.47 10.35
N GLN A 149 -9.70 -12.12 9.19
CA GLN A 149 -9.35 -10.89 8.50
C GLN A 149 -9.70 -9.66 9.33
N LYS A 150 -10.87 -9.65 10.00
CA LYS A 150 -11.29 -8.56 10.89
C LYS A 150 -10.34 -8.41 12.10
N ASP A 151 -9.95 -9.52 12.72
CA ASP A 151 -9.00 -9.49 13.84
C ASP A 151 -7.65 -8.88 13.40
N TRP A 152 -7.09 -9.35 12.30
CA TRP A 152 -5.84 -8.79 11.76
C TRP A 152 -5.98 -7.33 11.34
N PHE A 153 -7.10 -6.94 10.75
CA PHE A 153 -7.34 -5.56 10.37
C PHE A 153 -7.37 -4.63 11.59
N ALA A 154 -8.09 -5.02 12.66
CA ALA A 154 -8.14 -4.27 13.91
C ALA A 154 -6.76 -4.12 14.56
N ARG A 155 -5.99 -5.21 14.67
CA ARG A 155 -4.64 -5.19 15.23
C ARG A 155 -3.71 -4.25 14.46
N GLN A 156 -3.73 -4.32 13.14
CA GLN A 156 -2.88 -3.49 12.30
C GLN A 156 -3.29 -2.01 12.33
N ILE A 157 -4.58 -1.69 12.42
CA ILE A 157 -5.04 -0.32 12.69
C ILE A 157 -4.50 0.18 14.04
N SER A 158 -4.53 -0.67 15.08
CA SER A 158 -3.99 -0.32 16.40
C SER A 158 -2.49 0.00 16.32
N ILE A 159 -1.71 -0.82 15.62
CA ILE A 159 -0.28 -0.58 15.40
C ILE A 159 -0.06 0.73 14.63
N ALA A 160 -0.83 0.99 13.57
CA ALA A 160 -0.71 2.22 12.79
C ALA A 160 -0.95 3.48 13.63
N ARG A 161 -1.96 3.47 14.49
CA ARG A 161 -2.26 4.57 15.42
C ARG A 161 -1.14 4.77 16.43
N GLU A 162 -0.62 3.69 16.99
CA GLU A 162 0.47 3.70 17.97
C GLU A 162 1.77 4.29 17.39
N PHE A 163 2.09 3.94 16.13
CA PHE A 163 3.28 4.44 15.43
C PHE A 163 3.05 5.75 14.67
N HIS A 164 1.84 6.31 14.72
CA HIS A 164 1.46 7.49 13.94
C HIS A 164 1.79 7.35 12.46
N ARG A 165 1.51 6.17 11.90
CA ARG A 165 1.72 5.87 10.48
C ARG A 165 0.38 5.76 9.76
N PRO A 166 0.25 6.33 8.56
CA PRO A 166 -0.95 6.16 7.74
C PRO A 166 -1.15 4.70 7.38
N ILE A 167 -2.41 4.33 7.09
CA ILE A 167 -2.74 3.01 6.56
C ILE A 167 -3.11 3.10 5.09
N PHE A 168 -2.90 2.03 4.34
CA PHE A 168 -3.60 1.85 3.07
C PHE A 168 -4.39 0.55 3.09
N VAL A 169 -5.65 0.72 2.72
CA VAL A 169 -6.70 -0.26 3.00
C VAL A 169 -7.13 -0.93 1.71
N HIS A 170 -6.96 -2.24 1.67
CA HIS A 170 -7.59 -3.13 0.71
C HIS A 170 -9.04 -3.39 1.13
N SER A 171 -9.96 -3.26 0.18
CA SER A 171 -11.36 -3.61 0.43
C SER A 171 -11.98 -4.17 -0.84
N ARG A 172 -12.33 -5.46 -0.82
CA ARG A 172 -12.96 -6.14 -1.94
C ARG A 172 -14.17 -6.96 -1.49
N ASP A 173 -15.33 -6.64 -2.06
CA ASP A 173 -16.62 -7.23 -1.70
C ASP A 173 -16.97 -7.12 -0.19
N ALA A 174 -16.34 -6.15 0.52
CA ALA A 174 -16.37 -5.95 1.97
C ALA A 174 -16.71 -4.52 2.41
N ALA A 175 -17.37 -3.72 1.55
CA ALA A 175 -17.55 -2.27 1.73
C ALA A 175 -18.09 -1.85 3.10
N ALA A 176 -19.16 -2.48 3.56
CA ALA A 176 -19.81 -2.13 4.84
C ALA A 176 -18.90 -2.47 6.03
N ASP A 177 -18.40 -3.69 6.09
CA ASP A 177 -17.55 -4.15 7.19
C ASP A 177 -16.24 -3.34 7.26
N THR A 178 -15.66 -2.98 6.11
CA THR A 178 -14.44 -2.14 6.09
C THR A 178 -14.72 -0.76 6.68
N LEU A 179 -15.81 -0.09 6.29
CA LEU A 179 -16.14 1.23 6.81
C LEU A 179 -16.50 1.17 8.31
N ASP A 180 -17.25 0.16 8.71
CA ASP A 180 -17.64 -0.03 10.11
C ASP A 180 -16.41 -0.26 11.00
N MET A 181 -15.43 -1.06 10.54
CA MET A 181 -14.18 -1.28 11.27
C MET A 181 -13.31 -0.02 11.32
N ILE A 182 -13.17 0.71 10.22
CA ILE A 182 -12.44 2.00 10.20
C ILE A 182 -12.99 2.95 11.28
N ARG A 183 -14.32 3.01 11.44
CA ARG A 183 -14.96 3.84 12.47
C ARG A 183 -14.79 3.28 13.87
N ALA A 184 -15.01 1.98 14.05
CA ALA A 184 -14.93 1.32 15.34
C ALA A 184 -13.50 1.37 15.92
N GLU A 185 -12.50 1.12 15.09
CA GLU A 185 -11.09 1.11 15.46
C GLU A 185 -10.45 2.51 15.40
N LYS A 186 -11.23 3.56 15.08
CA LYS A 186 -10.76 4.95 14.96
C LYS A 186 -9.57 5.10 14.01
N ALA A 187 -9.61 4.41 12.88
CA ALA A 187 -8.52 4.40 11.91
C ALA A 187 -8.24 5.79 11.32
N GLN A 188 -9.21 6.72 11.36
CA GLN A 188 -9.03 8.12 10.97
C GLN A 188 -7.97 8.86 11.81
N GLU A 189 -7.63 8.38 13.02
CA GLU A 189 -6.53 8.95 13.82
C GLU A 189 -5.15 8.66 13.19
N ALA A 190 -5.03 7.57 12.46
CA ALA A 190 -3.85 7.26 11.64
C ALA A 190 -3.94 7.94 10.26
N GLY A 191 -5.15 8.04 9.71
CA GLY A 191 -5.38 8.49 8.34
C GLY A 191 -4.89 7.49 7.30
N GLY A 192 -4.96 7.86 6.02
CA GLY A 192 -4.40 7.01 4.97
C GLY A 192 -5.18 6.99 3.66
N ILE A 193 -5.08 5.89 2.95
CA ILE A 193 -5.60 5.71 1.60
C ILE A 193 -6.52 4.49 1.55
N ILE A 194 -7.67 4.63 0.91
CA ILE A 194 -8.47 3.49 0.46
C ILE A 194 -7.97 3.12 -0.93
N HIS A 195 -7.14 2.09 -0.98
CA HIS A 195 -6.43 1.62 -2.15
C HIS A 195 -7.40 0.99 -3.16
N CYS A 196 -7.08 1.12 -4.44
CA CYS A 196 -7.78 0.51 -5.58
C CYS A 196 -9.31 0.65 -5.51
N PHE A 197 -9.77 1.89 -5.23
CA PHE A 197 -11.17 2.15 -4.88
C PHE A 197 -12.13 1.71 -6.00
N SER A 198 -13.12 0.87 -5.63
CA SER A 198 -14.04 0.28 -6.60
C SER A 198 -15.52 0.43 -6.23
N TYR A 199 -15.83 1.10 -5.13
CA TYR A 199 -17.20 1.27 -4.63
C TYR A 199 -17.90 2.49 -5.24
N SER A 200 -19.03 2.89 -4.66
CA SER A 200 -19.84 4.02 -5.13
C SER A 200 -19.29 5.36 -4.64
N LYS A 201 -19.76 6.46 -5.25
CA LYS A 201 -19.41 7.81 -4.82
C LYS A 201 -19.93 8.14 -3.41
N GLU A 202 -21.05 7.54 -2.99
CA GLU A 202 -21.57 7.68 -1.64
C GLU A 202 -20.60 7.05 -0.63
N MET A 203 -20.06 5.88 -0.94
CA MET A 203 -19.03 5.25 -0.11
C MET A 203 -17.73 6.05 -0.11
N ALA A 204 -17.32 6.61 -1.26
CA ALA A 204 -16.14 7.46 -1.32
C ALA A 204 -16.30 8.71 -0.44
N ARG A 205 -17.51 9.28 -0.38
CA ARG A 205 -17.82 10.40 0.51
C ARG A 205 -17.57 10.07 1.98
N GLU A 206 -18.05 8.90 2.43
CA GLU A 206 -17.86 8.47 3.81
C GLU A 206 -16.38 8.41 4.21
N TYR A 207 -15.51 7.92 3.31
CA TYR A 207 -14.07 7.89 3.56
C TYR A 207 -13.42 9.29 3.51
N VAL A 208 -13.82 10.13 2.56
CA VAL A 208 -13.35 11.51 2.46
C VAL A 208 -13.75 12.32 3.69
N ASP A 209 -14.99 12.18 4.18
CA ASP A 209 -15.49 12.83 5.39
C ASP A 209 -14.72 12.37 6.67
N LEU A 210 -14.10 11.18 6.64
CA LEU A 210 -13.19 10.68 7.66
C LEU A 210 -11.72 11.10 7.45
N GLY A 211 -11.41 11.86 6.40
CA GLY A 211 -10.07 12.35 6.08
C GLY A 211 -9.20 11.38 5.28
N PHE A 212 -9.75 10.28 4.77
CA PHE A 212 -9.02 9.36 3.90
C PHE A 212 -8.89 9.89 2.48
N TYR A 213 -7.83 9.45 1.81
CA TYR A 213 -7.63 9.63 0.39
C TYR A 213 -8.16 8.43 -0.41
N ILE A 214 -8.50 8.68 -1.65
CA ILE A 214 -9.01 7.67 -2.59
C ILE A 214 -7.92 7.34 -3.60
N GLY A 215 -7.47 6.09 -3.60
CA GLY A 215 -6.50 5.55 -4.56
C GLY A 215 -7.16 5.31 -5.91
N ILE A 216 -6.60 5.91 -6.95
CA ILE A 216 -7.09 5.80 -8.34
C ILE A 216 -5.98 5.23 -9.22
N GLY A 217 -6.19 4.00 -9.68
CA GLY A 217 -5.26 3.26 -10.54
C GLY A 217 -5.70 3.13 -12.00
N GLY A 218 -5.00 2.28 -12.74
CA GLY A 218 -5.17 2.04 -14.17
C GLY A 218 -6.59 1.64 -14.61
N VAL A 219 -7.38 1.08 -13.71
CA VAL A 219 -8.79 0.72 -13.94
C VAL A 219 -9.63 1.92 -14.40
N LEU A 220 -9.30 3.15 -13.99
CA LEU A 220 -10.00 4.37 -14.43
C LEU A 220 -10.03 4.50 -15.95
N THR A 221 -9.01 4.01 -16.65
CA THR A 221 -8.87 4.10 -18.11
C THR A 221 -9.76 3.11 -18.87
N TYR A 222 -10.37 2.14 -18.18
CA TYR A 222 -11.14 1.11 -18.84
C TYR A 222 -12.49 1.61 -19.34
N LYS A 223 -12.94 1.11 -20.49
CA LYS A 223 -14.23 1.51 -21.11
C LYS A 223 -15.44 1.25 -20.19
N ASN A 224 -15.39 0.17 -19.42
CA ASN A 224 -16.45 -0.28 -18.53
C ASN A 224 -16.35 0.31 -17.09
N ALA A 225 -15.36 1.13 -16.77
CA ALA A 225 -15.15 1.72 -15.45
C ALA A 225 -16.09 2.91 -15.15
N LYS A 226 -17.37 2.80 -15.48
CA LYS A 226 -18.36 3.89 -15.32
C LYS A 226 -18.44 4.38 -13.87
N LYS A 227 -18.59 3.44 -12.92
CA LYS A 227 -18.70 3.75 -11.50
C LYS A 227 -17.44 4.49 -10.98
N LEU A 228 -16.25 4.02 -11.32
CA LEU A 228 -15.01 4.68 -10.90
C LEU A 228 -14.85 6.08 -11.52
N LYS A 229 -15.32 6.29 -12.75
CA LYS A 229 -15.35 7.62 -13.38
C LYS A 229 -16.32 8.57 -12.66
N GLU A 230 -17.45 8.08 -12.17
CA GLU A 230 -18.37 8.87 -11.35
C GLU A 230 -17.73 9.23 -10.00
N VAL A 231 -17.00 8.31 -9.38
CA VAL A 231 -16.21 8.56 -8.16
C VAL A 231 -15.14 9.60 -8.42
N ALA A 232 -14.33 9.41 -9.47
CA ALA A 232 -13.28 10.34 -9.85
C ALA A 232 -13.82 11.76 -10.14
N ALA A 233 -15.00 11.88 -10.74
CA ALA A 233 -15.65 13.17 -10.94
C ALA A 233 -16.11 13.84 -9.64
N TYR A 234 -16.58 13.03 -8.68
CA TYR A 234 -17.18 13.50 -7.44
C TYR A 234 -16.15 13.86 -6.36
N VAL A 235 -15.15 13.01 -6.12
CA VAL A 235 -14.16 13.19 -5.04
C VAL A 235 -13.32 14.45 -5.30
N PRO A 236 -13.14 15.35 -4.31
CA PRO A 236 -12.27 16.52 -4.47
C PRO A 236 -10.82 16.13 -4.81
N MET A 237 -10.14 16.93 -5.61
CA MET A 237 -8.77 16.61 -6.06
C MET A 237 -7.76 16.48 -4.91
N ASP A 238 -7.97 17.22 -3.83
CA ASP A 238 -7.13 17.19 -2.62
C ASP A 238 -7.32 15.92 -1.76
N HIS A 239 -8.19 15.01 -2.18
CA HIS A 239 -8.41 13.69 -1.59
C HIS A 239 -8.19 12.54 -2.59
N ILE A 240 -7.54 12.78 -3.72
CA ILE A 240 -7.18 11.77 -4.71
C ILE A 240 -5.68 11.55 -4.70
N VAL A 241 -5.24 10.30 -4.73
CA VAL A 241 -3.87 9.88 -5.01
C VAL A 241 -3.85 8.94 -6.21
N LEU A 242 -2.72 8.88 -6.92
CA LEU A 242 -2.52 7.97 -8.03
C LEU A 242 -1.67 6.77 -7.61
N GLU A 243 -2.01 5.61 -8.16
CA GLU A 243 -1.35 4.35 -7.88
C GLU A 243 -1.33 3.44 -9.10
N THR A 244 -0.52 2.39 -9.07
CA THR A 244 -0.52 1.37 -10.13
C THR A 244 -1.15 0.06 -9.72
N ASP A 245 -0.88 -0.42 -8.53
CA ASP A 245 -1.04 -1.82 -8.13
C ASP A 245 -0.20 -2.76 -9.02
N CYS A 246 0.96 -2.27 -9.49
CA CYS A 246 1.81 -3.04 -10.38
C CYS A 246 2.40 -4.27 -9.66
N PRO A 247 2.51 -5.39 -10.35
CA PRO A 247 2.46 -5.65 -11.80
C PRO A 247 1.06 -5.78 -12.40
N TYR A 248 0.01 -5.56 -11.61
CA TYR A 248 -1.40 -5.77 -11.99
C TYR A 248 -2.03 -4.51 -12.59
N LEU A 249 -3.26 -4.63 -13.08
CA LEU A 249 -4.18 -3.55 -13.43
C LEU A 249 -3.64 -2.48 -14.39
N ALA A 250 -2.77 -2.87 -15.35
CA ALA A 250 -2.20 -1.96 -16.33
C ALA A 250 -3.29 -1.12 -17.02
N PRO A 251 -3.08 0.21 -17.20
CA PRO A 251 -4.04 1.07 -17.87
C PRO A 251 -4.21 0.74 -19.35
N SER A 252 -5.31 1.17 -19.96
CA SER A 252 -5.41 1.17 -21.42
C SER A 252 -4.37 2.15 -22.02
N PRO A 253 -3.65 1.77 -23.13
CA PRO A 253 -3.87 0.61 -23.97
C PRO A 253 -3.11 -0.66 -23.55
N PHE A 254 -2.48 -0.68 -22.38
CA PHE A 254 -1.61 -1.77 -21.93
C PHE A 254 -2.34 -2.87 -21.15
N ARG A 255 -3.66 -2.81 -21.08
CA ARG A 255 -4.47 -3.80 -20.35
C ARG A 255 -4.09 -5.24 -20.73
N GLY A 256 -3.83 -6.09 -19.70
CA GLY A 256 -3.39 -7.48 -19.87
C GLY A 256 -1.88 -7.66 -20.05
N LYS A 257 -1.11 -6.58 -20.01
CA LYS A 257 0.36 -6.60 -19.91
C LYS A 257 0.77 -6.31 -18.46
N ARG A 258 2.05 -6.54 -18.14
CA ARG A 258 2.63 -6.14 -16.86
C ARG A 258 2.57 -4.62 -16.73
N ASN A 259 2.11 -4.15 -15.58
CA ASN A 259 2.06 -2.75 -15.21
C ASN A 259 3.38 -2.32 -14.55
N ASP A 260 3.65 -1.02 -14.56
CA ASP A 260 4.72 -0.37 -13.81
C ASP A 260 4.37 1.10 -13.54
N SER A 261 5.12 1.77 -12.64
CA SER A 261 4.81 3.14 -12.20
C SER A 261 4.87 4.18 -13.33
N SER A 262 5.62 3.94 -14.42
CA SER A 262 5.69 4.87 -15.55
C SER A 262 4.35 4.98 -16.31
N LEU A 263 3.47 3.98 -16.14
CA LEU A 263 2.17 3.94 -16.80
C LEU A 263 1.09 4.78 -16.07
N ILE A 264 1.36 5.32 -14.88
CA ILE A 264 0.43 6.21 -14.13
C ILE A 264 0.01 7.42 -14.98
N ARG A 265 0.87 7.93 -15.85
CA ARG A 265 0.55 9.05 -16.76
C ARG A 265 -0.73 8.84 -17.54
N TYR A 266 -1.05 7.60 -17.96
CA TYR A 266 -2.30 7.30 -18.68
C TYR A 266 -3.53 7.42 -17.77
N THR A 267 -3.39 7.10 -16.49
CA THR A 267 -4.43 7.31 -15.48
C THR A 267 -4.61 8.81 -15.22
N ALA A 268 -3.50 9.55 -15.08
CA ALA A 268 -3.52 11.01 -14.89
C ALA A 268 -4.18 11.74 -16.07
N GLU A 269 -3.92 11.35 -17.32
CA GLU A 269 -4.56 11.92 -18.50
C GLU A 269 -6.09 11.74 -18.48
N VAL A 270 -6.58 10.56 -18.11
CA VAL A 270 -8.03 10.30 -18.01
C VAL A 270 -8.63 11.06 -16.83
N LEU A 271 -7.96 11.13 -15.68
CA LEU A 271 -8.42 11.91 -14.53
C LEU A 271 -8.46 13.41 -14.86
N ALA A 272 -7.46 13.93 -15.58
CA ALA A 272 -7.39 15.30 -16.05
C ALA A 272 -8.62 15.66 -16.91
N GLN A 273 -8.97 14.81 -17.88
CA GLN A 273 -10.18 14.98 -18.69
C GLN A 273 -11.46 15.02 -17.85
N ILE A 274 -11.57 14.17 -16.83
CA ILE A 274 -12.74 14.13 -15.94
C ILE A 274 -12.84 15.40 -15.09
N LYS A 275 -11.69 15.93 -14.65
CA LYS A 275 -11.60 17.10 -13.74
C LYS A 275 -11.54 18.45 -14.48
N GLY A 276 -11.33 18.46 -15.80
CA GLY A 276 -11.11 19.69 -16.55
C GLY A 276 -9.77 20.37 -16.23
N LEU A 277 -8.74 19.56 -15.92
CA LEU A 277 -7.38 19.99 -15.61
C LEU A 277 -6.40 19.50 -16.68
N SER A 278 -5.15 19.95 -16.66
CA SER A 278 -4.06 19.30 -17.38
C SER A 278 -3.55 18.06 -16.65
N ALA A 279 -2.86 17.17 -17.35
CA ALA A 279 -2.26 16.00 -16.74
C ALA A 279 -1.15 16.37 -15.73
N GLU A 280 -0.42 17.45 -16.02
CA GLU A 280 0.62 18.00 -15.16
C GLU A 280 0.04 18.53 -13.84
N GLU A 281 -1.09 19.24 -13.88
CA GLU A 281 -1.80 19.72 -12.69
C GLU A 281 -2.29 18.52 -11.84
N VAL A 282 -2.84 17.49 -12.48
CA VAL A 282 -3.27 16.27 -11.77
C VAL A 282 -2.08 15.59 -11.09
N ILE A 283 -0.97 15.39 -11.81
CA ILE A 283 0.24 14.77 -11.26
C ILE A 283 0.76 15.60 -10.07
N GLN A 284 0.82 16.93 -10.21
CA GLN A 284 1.29 17.79 -9.13
C GLN A 284 0.39 17.70 -7.89
N ILE A 285 -0.93 17.83 -8.04
CA ILE A 285 -1.86 17.77 -6.90
C ILE A 285 -1.81 16.42 -6.21
N THR A 286 -1.77 15.33 -6.98
CA THR A 286 -1.75 13.98 -6.41
C THR A 286 -0.40 13.63 -5.78
N GLU A 287 0.72 14.15 -6.27
CA GLU A 287 2.02 14.11 -5.62
C GLU A 287 1.98 14.84 -4.26
N GLU A 288 1.48 16.09 -4.23
CA GLU A 288 1.34 16.85 -2.99
C GLU A 288 0.45 16.14 -1.97
N ASN A 289 -0.63 15.49 -2.42
CA ASN A 289 -1.49 14.68 -1.57
C ASN A 289 -0.74 13.47 -0.98
N ALA A 290 -0.04 12.71 -1.82
CA ALA A 290 0.76 11.56 -1.38
C ALA A 290 1.86 11.98 -0.40
N CYS A 291 2.56 13.09 -0.68
CA CYS A 291 3.56 13.66 0.21
C CYS A 291 2.96 14.03 1.58
N ARG A 292 1.72 14.51 1.59
CA ARG A 292 1.00 14.87 2.82
C ARG A 292 0.59 13.64 3.61
N VAL A 293 0.13 12.58 2.92
CA VAL A 293 -0.21 11.30 3.56
C VAL A 293 0.99 10.67 4.22
N TYR A 294 2.12 10.57 3.50
CA TYR A 294 3.30 9.85 3.97
C TYR A 294 4.31 10.72 4.73
N GLY A 295 4.11 12.05 4.80
CA GLY A 295 5.03 12.96 5.48
C GLY A 295 6.41 13.05 4.81
N VAL A 296 6.49 12.76 3.51
CA VAL A 296 7.69 12.88 2.67
C VAL A 296 7.60 14.12 1.79
N CYS A 297 8.62 14.44 1.02
CA CYS A 297 8.67 15.62 0.14
C CYS A 297 8.66 16.95 0.94
N LYS A 298 9.83 17.49 1.14
CA LYS A 298 10.01 18.82 1.73
C LYS A 298 10.38 19.83 0.65
#